data_3ba919d7177e7b0dae4874e3af9622e5
#
_entry.id   3ba919d7177e7b0dae4874e3af9622e5
#
_cell.length_a   1.000
_cell.length_b   1.000
_cell.length_c   1.000
_cell.angle_alpha   90.00
_cell.angle_beta   90.00
_cell.angle_gamma   90.00
#
_symmetry.space_group_name_H-M   'P 1'
#
loop_
_entity.id
_entity.type
_entity.pdbx_description
1 polymer ?
#
loop_
_entity_poly.entity_id
_entity_poly.type
_entity_poly.pdbx_seq_one_letter_code
_entity_poly.pdbx_strand_id
1 'polypeptide(L)'
;MTHTGIECFLAICRYKTSSAAAQALYITQPSLSARLKTLEREVGTQLFYRYKGSREMVLTDAGREFYQLAVQYEELVEKMQNLDKSKSDTLRIACFNSLGTYLFPEVYKLFLQRNPQTNLQIQDTGMAAGSQSILRGETDIAFTTGYVSDSQLRLIPAFSEPMVLVCAGDSKLQGPVKLSQLPPQEEVFVAWSNQYARWHQKVLGDFQPQLCVSIMTQLRQFLEGENRWAIVPISVAKGLSSECNVRQLGVDVALPRREISCVVSAYGPVPVLDNFLDCLRQALTAYPEIQILL
;
A
#
# COMPACT_ATOMS: atom_id res chain seq x y z
N MET A 1 -9.41 29.63 9.38
CA MET A 1 -10.50 28.79 8.84
C MET A 1 -11.12 28.05 9.99
N THR A 2 -12.47 28.11 10.15
CA THR A 2 -13.16 27.51 11.30
C THR A 2 -13.86 26.22 10.88
N HIS A 3 -13.93 25.23 11.78
CA HIS A 3 -14.68 23.97 11.57
C HIS A 3 -16.13 24.24 11.12
N THR A 4 -16.83 25.18 11.80
CA THR A 4 -18.22 25.55 11.47
C THR A 4 -18.36 26.17 10.08
N GLY A 5 -17.32 26.82 9.53
CA GLY A 5 -17.34 27.32 8.16
C GLY A 5 -17.29 26.19 7.14
N ILE A 6 -16.44 25.21 7.36
CA ILE A 6 -16.33 24.00 6.51
C ILE A 6 -17.62 23.18 6.56
N GLU A 7 -18.18 22.98 7.75
CA GLU A 7 -19.44 22.29 7.98
C GLU A 7 -20.60 22.95 7.20
N CYS A 8 -20.69 24.30 7.21
CA CYS A 8 -21.65 25.04 6.42
C CYS A 8 -21.47 24.83 4.92
N PHE A 9 -20.22 24.84 4.45
CA PHE A 9 -19.89 24.59 3.05
C PHE A 9 -20.33 23.17 2.61
N LEU A 10 -19.98 22.15 3.37
CA LEU A 10 -20.36 20.76 3.10
C LEU A 10 -21.87 20.55 3.14
N ALA A 11 -22.59 21.19 4.08
CA ALA A 11 -24.03 21.16 4.13
C ALA A 11 -24.67 21.78 2.88
N ILE A 12 -24.14 22.90 2.37
CA ILE A 12 -24.63 23.48 1.11
C ILE A 12 -24.39 22.52 -0.06
N CYS A 13 -23.21 21.87 -0.13
CA CYS A 13 -22.93 20.87 -1.17
C CYS A 13 -23.92 19.71 -1.13
N ARG A 14 -24.31 19.25 0.06
CA ARG A 14 -25.25 18.13 0.28
C ARG A 14 -26.69 18.50 -0.05
N TYR A 15 -27.17 19.66 0.42
CA TYR A 15 -28.58 20.08 0.33
C TYR A 15 -28.88 21.03 -0.84
N LYS A 16 -27.86 21.45 -1.60
CA LYS A 16 -27.94 22.26 -2.82
C LYS A 16 -28.47 23.69 -2.63
N THR A 17 -29.10 24.04 -1.52
CA THR A 17 -29.61 25.38 -1.23
C THR A 17 -29.17 25.86 0.15
N SER A 18 -28.93 27.17 0.29
CA SER A 18 -28.56 27.77 1.59
C SER A 18 -29.67 27.61 2.64
N SER A 19 -30.93 27.61 2.22
CA SER A 19 -32.11 27.45 3.13
C SER A 19 -32.15 26.03 3.69
N ALA A 20 -32.07 25.00 2.84
CA ALA A 20 -32.09 23.60 3.27
C ALA A 20 -30.88 23.25 4.12
N ALA A 21 -29.69 23.75 3.74
CA ALA A 21 -28.47 23.55 4.53
C ALA A 21 -28.57 24.21 5.92
N ALA A 22 -29.10 25.41 6.01
CA ALA A 22 -29.31 26.10 7.28
C ALA A 22 -30.25 25.35 8.20
N GLN A 23 -31.37 24.83 7.64
CA GLN A 23 -32.33 24.01 8.37
C GLN A 23 -31.67 22.72 8.89
N ALA A 24 -30.88 22.03 8.07
CA ALA A 24 -30.19 20.81 8.45
C ALA A 24 -29.16 21.02 9.57
N LEU A 25 -28.52 22.21 9.62
CA LEU A 25 -27.58 22.59 10.67
C LEU A 25 -28.21 23.28 11.88
N TYR A 26 -29.55 23.39 11.90
CA TYR A 26 -30.30 24.09 12.98
C TYR A 26 -29.87 25.53 13.22
N ILE A 27 -29.49 26.25 12.14
CA ILE A 27 -29.10 27.67 12.17
C ILE A 27 -29.96 28.49 11.21
N THR A 28 -29.89 29.83 11.35
CA THR A 28 -30.60 30.70 10.41
C THR A 28 -29.81 30.85 9.08
N GLN A 29 -30.53 31.04 7.98
CA GLN A 29 -29.90 31.24 6.66
C GLN A 29 -28.91 32.45 6.65
N PRO A 30 -29.19 33.60 7.28
CA PRO A 30 -28.21 34.68 7.41
C PRO A 30 -26.93 34.25 8.12
N SER A 31 -27.05 33.45 9.21
CA SER A 31 -25.87 32.91 9.92
C SER A 31 -25.03 32.01 9.03
N LEU A 32 -25.66 31.07 8.30
CA LEU A 32 -24.96 30.21 7.32
C LEU A 32 -24.25 31.04 6.26
N SER A 33 -24.93 32.05 5.70
CA SER A 33 -24.36 32.92 4.66
C SER A 33 -23.18 33.74 5.18
N ALA A 34 -23.23 34.20 6.44
CA ALA A 34 -22.11 34.91 7.07
C ALA A 34 -20.90 34.00 7.27
N ARG A 35 -21.10 32.77 7.75
CA ARG A 35 -20.03 31.77 7.92
C ARG A 35 -19.39 31.39 6.57
N LEU A 36 -20.21 31.17 5.54
CA LEU A 36 -19.71 30.89 4.18
C LEU A 36 -18.86 32.07 3.65
N LYS A 37 -19.35 33.31 3.77
CA LYS A 37 -18.59 34.49 3.34
C LYS A 37 -17.24 34.62 4.07
N THR A 38 -17.22 34.30 5.38
CA THR A 38 -15.98 34.30 6.17
C THR A 38 -15.03 33.24 5.64
N LEU A 39 -15.52 32.02 5.37
CA LEU A 39 -14.71 30.95 4.79
C LEU A 39 -14.15 31.35 3.41
N GLU A 40 -14.98 31.86 2.49
CA GLU A 40 -14.55 32.31 1.16
C GLU A 40 -13.48 33.42 1.25
N ARG A 41 -13.60 34.34 2.22
CA ARG A 41 -12.59 35.38 2.48
C ARG A 41 -11.28 34.80 2.99
N GLU A 42 -11.33 33.79 3.88
CA GLU A 42 -10.13 33.14 4.42
C GLU A 42 -9.42 32.27 3.36
N VAL A 43 -10.19 31.64 2.48
CA VAL A 43 -9.66 30.88 1.33
C VAL A 43 -9.17 31.78 0.22
N GLY A 44 -9.66 33.04 0.17
CA GLY A 44 -9.26 34.04 -0.83
C GLY A 44 -10.01 33.94 -2.17
N THR A 45 -11.02 33.07 -2.27
CA THR A 45 -11.80 32.87 -3.51
C THR A 45 -13.24 32.49 -3.19
N GLN A 46 -14.12 32.67 -4.17
CA GLN A 46 -15.51 32.22 -4.11
C GLN A 46 -15.57 30.70 -4.35
N LEU A 47 -16.30 30.01 -3.50
CA LEU A 47 -16.48 28.56 -3.61
C LEU A 47 -17.79 28.20 -4.31
N PHE A 48 -18.76 29.14 -4.38
CA PHE A 48 -20.03 28.97 -5.08
C PHE A 48 -20.28 30.09 -6.07
N TYR A 49 -20.85 29.76 -7.22
CA TYR A 49 -21.45 30.73 -8.15
C TYR A 49 -22.76 31.26 -7.57
N ARG A 50 -22.99 32.55 -7.72
CA ARG A 50 -24.23 33.25 -7.32
C ARG A 50 -24.98 33.70 -8.56
N TYR A 51 -25.96 32.92 -8.99
CA TYR A 51 -26.81 33.30 -10.12
C TYR A 51 -28.02 34.09 -9.60
N LYS A 52 -28.28 35.28 -10.20
CA LYS A 52 -29.50 36.05 -9.91
C LYS A 52 -30.74 35.19 -10.28
N GLY A 53 -31.65 35.00 -9.31
CA GLY A 53 -32.89 34.25 -9.51
C GLY A 53 -32.79 32.75 -9.27
N SER A 54 -31.62 32.19 -9.09
CA SER A 54 -31.45 30.79 -8.69
C SER A 54 -31.35 30.66 -7.18
N ARG A 55 -32.05 29.66 -6.61
CA ARG A 55 -31.88 29.24 -5.20
C ARG A 55 -30.79 28.19 -5.05
N GLU A 56 -30.37 27.58 -6.13
CA GLU A 56 -29.36 26.52 -6.16
C GLU A 56 -27.97 27.10 -6.11
N MET A 57 -27.11 26.49 -5.29
CA MET A 57 -25.71 26.84 -5.11
C MET A 57 -24.84 25.87 -5.93
N VAL A 58 -24.13 26.40 -6.93
CA VAL A 58 -23.27 25.61 -7.82
C VAL A 58 -21.79 25.88 -7.47
N LEU A 59 -21.01 24.84 -7.33
CA LEU A 59 -19.58 24.96 -7.00
C LEU A 59 -18.80 25.62 -8.15
N THR A 60 -17.89 26.52 -7.81
CA THR A 60 -16.81 26.99 -8.70
C THR A 60 -15.76 25.90 -8.89
N ASP A 61 -14.76 26.09 -9.75
CA ASP A 61 -13.63 25.19 -9.88
C ASP A 61 -12.88 25.08 -8.56
N ALA A 62 -12.56 26.22 -7.92
CA ALA A 62 -11.98 26.26 -6.59
C ALA A 62 -12.88 25.57 -5.53
N GLY A 63 -14.22 25.73 -5.66
CA GLY A 63 -15.17 25.03 -4.80
C GLY A 63 -15.11 23.51 -4.94
N ARG A 64 -14.89 22.99 -6.15
CA ARG A 64 -14.71 21.53 -6.37
C ARG A 64 -13.43 21.01 -5.73
N GLU A 65 -12.32 21.73 -5.87
CA GLU A 65 -11.06 21.37 -5.21
C GLU A 65 -11.21 21.45 -3.70
N PHE A 66 -11.80 22.54 -3.19
CA PHE A 66 -12.05 22.72 -1.76
C PHE A 66 -12.96 21.62 -1.19
N TYR A 67 -13.96 21.15 -1.96
CA TYR A 67 -14.86 20.08 -1.54
C TYR A 67 -14.09 18.78 -1.23
N GLN A 68 -13.14 18.40 -2.07
CA GLN A 68 -12.33 17.19 -1.82
C GLN A 68 -11.53 17.31 -0.51
N LEU A 69 -10.92 18.47 -0.28
CA LEU A 69 -10.17 18.74 0.96
C LEU A 69 -11.10 18.81 2.19
N ALA A 70 -12.28 19.41 2.04
CA ALA A 70 -13.25 19.53 3.12
C ALA A 70 -13.80 18.17 3.56
N VAL A 71 -14.03 17.24 2.63
CA VAL A 71 -14.44 15.85 2.95
C VAL A 71 -13.34 15.15 3.74
N GLN A 72 -12.09 15.23 3.31
CA GLN A 72 -10.95 14.65 4.03
C GLN A 72 -10.81 15.25 5.45
N TYR A 73 -11.04 16.55 5.59
CA TYR A 73 -11.04 17.21 6.89
C TYR A 73 -12.17 16.70 7.80
N GLU A 74 -13.41 16.51 7.28
CA GLU A 74 -14.53 15.97 8.04
C GLU A 74 -14.23 14.55 8.55
N GLU A 75 -13.68 13.67 7.68
CA GLU A 75 -13.22 12.34 8.05
C GLU A 75 -12.14 12.36 9.14
N LEU A 76 -11.20 13.31 9.07
CA LEU A 76 -10.16 13.46 10.07
C LEU A 76 -10.72 13.92 11.42
N VAL A 77 -11.65 14.87 11.42
CA VAL A 77 -12.35 15.32 12.63
C VAL A 77 -13.16 14.18 13.26
N GLU A 78 -13.86 13.40 12.45
CA GLU A 78 -14.61 12.23 12.93
C GLU A 78 -13.68 11.19 13.56
N LYS A 79 -12.54 10.90 12.95
CA LYS A 79 -11.50 10.03 13.52
C LYS A 79 -11.01 10.57 14.87
N MET A 80 -10.72 11.87 14.97
CA MET A 80 -10.30 12.49 16.24
C MET A 80 -11.38 12.41 17.34
N GLN A 81 -12.63 12.62 16.98
CA GLN A 81 -13.77 12.53 17.94
C GLN A 81 -14.04 11.10 18.42
N ASN A 82 -13.64 10.12 17.61
CA ASN A 82 -13.84 8.69 17.89
C ASN A 82 -12.60 8.00 18.45
N LEU A 83 -11.55 8.73 18.87
CA LEU A 83 -10.31 8.15 19.41
C LEU A 83 -10.56 7.19 20.58
N ASP A 84 -11.52 7.48 21.45
CA ASP A 84 -11.87 6.60 22.58
C ASP A 84 -12.77 5.41 22.18
N LYS A 85 -13.52 5.53 21.07
CA LYS A 85 -14.38 4.45 20.57
C LYS A 85 -13.62 3.48 19.68
N SER A 86 -12.48 3.89 19.15
CA SER A 86 -11.61 3.08 18.27
C SER A 86 -10.61 2.22 19.02
N LYS A 87 -10.83 1.90 20.30
CA LYS A 87 -10.20 0.71 20.93
C LYS A 87 -10.82 -0.59 20.36
N SER A 88 -11.07 -0.66 19.06
CA SER A 88 -11.16 -1.94 18.40
C SER A 88 -9.75 -2.48 18.33
N ASP A 89 -9.53 -3.67 18.86
CA ASP A 89 -8.29 -4.41 18.73
C ASP A 89 -8.06 -4.76 17.25
N THR A 90 -7.88 -3.72 16.42
CA THR A 90 -7.66 -3.89 14.98
C THR A 90 -6.23 -3.54 14.65
N LEU A 91 -5.49 -4.48 14.08
CA LEU A 91 -4.18 -4.26 13.50
C LEU A 91 -4.32 -4.10 11.98
N ARG A 92 -3.89 -2.94 11.46
CA ARG A 92 -3.94 -2.61 10.04
C ARG A 92 -2.56 -2.75 9.43
N ILE A 93 -2.43 -3.62 8.44
CA ILE A 93 -1.14 -3.94 7.80
C ILE A 93 -1.20 -3.60 6.32
N ALA A 94 -0.21 -2.83 5.86
CA ALA A 94 0.05 -2.60 4.45
C ALA A 94 1.25 -3.44 4.00
N CYS A 95 1.08 -4.27 2.99
CA CYS A 95 2.18 -5.03 2.39
C CYS A 95 2.01 -5.08 0.88
N PHE A 96 3.09 -5.39 0.18
CA PHE A 96 3.02 -5.58 -1.27
C PHE A 96 2.61 -7.01 -1.62
N ASN A 97 2.03 -7.16 -2.79
CA ASN A 97 1.32 -8.36 -3.26
C ASN A 97 2.09 -9.67 -3.03
N SER A 98 3.40 -9.70 -3.30
CA SER A 98 4.19 -10.93 -3.16
C SER A 98 4.31 -11.43 -1.72
N LEU A 99 4.40 -10.54 -0.72
CA LEU A 99 4.41 -10.93 0.68
C LEU A 99 3.02 -11.41 1.12
N GLY A 100 1.98 -10.64 0.77
CA GLY A 100 0.60 -10.96 1.11
C GLY A 100 0.12 -12.28 0.51
N THR A 101 0.62 -12.65 -0.68
CA THR A 101 0.23 -13.88 -1.37
C THR A 101 0.97 -15.11 -0.84
N TYR A 102 2.30 -15.05 -0.65
CA TYR A 102 3.08 -16.27 -0.46
C TYR A 102 3.70 -16.45 0.92
N LEU A 103 4.07 -15.36 1.60
CA LEU A 103 4.77 -15.48 2.89
C LEU A 103 3.84 -15.19 4.07
N PHE A 104 3.08 -14.11 4.00
CA PHE A 104 2.31 -13.62 5.14
C PHE A 104 1.03 -14.38 5.49
N PRO A 105 0.41 -15.20 4.63
CA PRO A 105 -0.75 -15.98 5.04
C PRO A 105 -0.50 -16.84 6.30
N GLU A 106 0.69 -17.44 6.42
CA GLU A 106 1.05 -18.19 7.62
C GLU A 106 1.29 -17.29 8.84
N VAL A 107 1.87 -16.11 8.64
CA VAL A 107 2.04 -15.09 9.71
C VAL A 107 0.67 -14.66 10.24
N TYR A 108 -0.27 -14.39 9.34
CA TYR A 108 -1.63 -13.97 9.71
C TYR A 108 -2.39 -15.04 10.47
N LYS A 109 -2.28 -16.31 10.06
CA LYS A 109 -2.88 -17.44 10.79
C LYS A 109 -2.32 -17.56 12.20
N LEU A 110 -0.99 -17.54 12.35
CA LEU A 110 -0.32 -17.60 13.64
C LEU A 110 -0.71 -16.42 14.54
N PHE A 111 -0.76 -15.22 13.96
CA PHE A 111 -1.12 -14.02 14.68
C PHE A 111 -2.56 -14.07 15.22
N LEU A 112 -3.53 -14.42 14.37
CA LEU A 112 -4.94 -14.54 14.77
C LEU A 112 -5.16 -15.65 15.82
N GLN A 113 -4.42 -16.77 15.74
CA GLN A 113 -4.47 -17.82 16.78
C GLN A 113 -3.98 -17.32 18.14
N ARG A 114 -2.95 -16.48 18.17
CA ARG A 114 -2.39 -15.90 19.41
C ARG A 114 -3.19 -14.71 19.94
N ASN A 115 -3.89 -14.02 19.07
CA ASN A 115 -4.62 -12.78 19.38
C ASN A 115 -6.07 -12.89 18.91
N PRO A 116 -6.91 -13.78 19.49
CA PRO A 116 -8.26 -14.08 19.00
C PRO A 116 -9.24 -12.91 19.12
N GLN A 117 -8.91 -11.88 19.90
CA GLN A 117 -9.72 -10.67 20.05
C GLN A 117 -9.31 -9.55 19.09
N THR A 118 -8.21 -9.74 18.34
CA THR A 118 -7.70 -8.72 17.43
C THR A 118 -8.25 -8.93 16.02
N ASN A 119 -8.85 -7.88 15.45
CA ASN A 119 -9.20 -7.85 14.04
C ASN A 119 -7.97 -7.54 13.20
N LEU A 120 -7.81 -8.20 12.07
CA LEU A 120 -6.72 -7.98 11.15
C LEU A 120 -7.24 -7.39 9.84
N GLN A 121 -6.75 -6.21 9.47
CA GLN A 121 -7.02 -5.59 8.18
C GLN A 121 -5.74 -5.57 7.34
N ILE A 122 -5.80 -6.14 6.15
CA ILE A 122 -4.66 -6.29 5.26
C ILE A 122 -4.94 -5.51 3.99
N GLN A 123 -4.01 -4.65 3.61
CA GLN A 123 -4.10 -3.86 2.39
C GLN A 123 -2.90 -4.17 1.49
N ASP A 124 -3.18 -4.45 0.22
CA ASP A 124 -2.13 -4.50 -0.80
C ASP A 124 -1.80 -3.06 -1.22
N THR A 125 -0.58 -2.65 -0.96
CA THR A 125 -0.09 -1.31 -1.30
C THR A 125 1.22 -1.43 -2.07
N GLY A 126 1.39 -0.58 -3.08
CA GLY A 126 2.70 -0.43 -3.72
C GLY A 126 3.76 0.01 -2.70
N MET A 127 5.03 -0.29 -2.98
CA MET A 127 6.16 -0.08 -2.07
C MET A 127 6.27 1.34 -1.48
N ALA A 128 5.88 2.37 -2.22
CA ALA A 128 5.92 3.75 -1.75
C ALA A 128 4.67 4.17 -0.95
N ALA A 129 3.53 3.53 -1.18
CA ALA A 129 2.26 3.93 -0.58
C ALA A 129 2.13 3.50 0.89
N GLY A 130 2.80 2.43 1.32
CA GLY A 130 2.74 1.91 2.68
C GLY A 130 3.22 2.92 3.73
N SER A 131 4.33 3.62 3.48
CA SER A 131 4.84 4.65 4.39
C SER A 131 3.88 5.83 4.52
N GLN A 132 3.27 6.25 3.42
CA GLN A 132 2.29 7.33 3.41
C GLN A 132 1.00 6.94 4.16
N SER A 133 0.57 5.69 4.08
CA SER A 133 -0.61 5.22 4.82
C SER A 133 -0.40 5.25 6.34
N ILE A 134 0.83 5.00 6.82
CA ILE A 134 1.17 5.16 8.25
C ILE A 134 1.10 6.63 8.67
N LEU A 135 1.70 7.53 7.87
CA LEU A 135 1.66 8.97 8.16
C LEU A 135 0.23 9.53 8.21
N ARG A 136 -0.69 8.94 7.44
CA ARG A 136 -2.12 9.29 7.47
C ARG A 136 -2.93 8.53 8.53
N GLY A 137 -2.29 7.63 9.30
CA GLY A 137 -2.99 6.81 10.31
C GLY A 137 -3.96 5.79 9.71
N GLU A 138 -3.80 5.43 8.43
CA GLU A 138 -4.62 4.44 7.73
C GLU A 138 -4.15 3.01 8.03
N THR A 139 -2.85 2.83 8.29
CA THR A 139 -2.22 1.56 8.67
C THR A 139 -1.32 1.73 9.88
N ASP A 140 -1.13 0.64 10.63
CA ASP A 140 -0.30 0.59 11.84
C ASP A 140 1.10 0.04 11.53
N ILE A 141 1.18 -0.90 10.57
CA ILE A 141 2.41 -1.55 10.11
C ILE A 141 2.42 -1.52 8.57
N ALA A 142 3.56 -1.17 7.99
CA ALA A 142 3.79 -1.32 6.55
C ALA A 142 5.09 -2.08 6.29
N PHE A 143 5.18 -2.76 5.15
CA PHE A 143 6.40 -3.43 4.70
C PHE A 143 6.95 -2.76 3.46
N THR A 144 8.28 -2.61 3.39
CA THR A 144 8.98 -1.96 2.28
C THR A 144 10.27 -2.67 1.93
N THR A 145 10.71 -2.50 0.68
CA THR A 145 12.07 -2.88 0.20
C THR A 145 12.99 -1.67 0.09
N GLY A 146 12.50 -0.49 0.44
CA GLY A 146 13.20 0.77 0.23
C GLY A 146 13.61 1.46 1.51
N TYR A 147 14.35 2.53 1.32
CA TYR A 147 14.74 3.44 2.39
C TYR A 147 13.61 4.41 2.69
N VAL A 148 13.36 4.66 3.97
CA VAL A 148 12.39 5.64 4.45
C VAL A 148 13.16 6.77 5.13
N SER A 149 13.01 7.98 4.62
CA SER A 149 13.75 9.17 5.11
C SER A 149 12.91 10.10 5.99
N ASP A 150 11.69 9.72 6.35
CA ASP A 150 10.81 10.53 7.18
C ASP A 150 11.07 10.28 8.67
N SER A 151 11.32 11.35 9.43
CA SER A 151 11.59 11.28 10.88
C SER A 151 10.37 10.84 11.71
N GLN A 152 9.18 10.88 11.16
CA GLN A 152 7.95 10.42 11.79
C GLN A 152 7.77 8.90 11.67
N LEU A 153 8.66 8.23 10.95
CA LEU A 153 8.62 6.79 10.71
C LEU A 153 9.86 6.10 11.30
N ARG A 154 9.65 4.94 11.87
CA ARG A 154 10.69 4.03 12.33
C ARG A 154 10.77 2.81 11.43
N LEU A 155 11.96 2.56 10.89
CA LEU A 155 12.28 1.41 10.07
C LEU A 155 12.86 0.31 10.96
N ILE A 156 12.32 -0.90 10.87
CA ILE A 156 12.78 -2.09 11.57
C ILE A 156 13.19 -3.12 10.50
N PRO A 157 14.48 -3.45 10.34
CA PRO A 157 14.89 -4.51 9.43
C PRO A 157 14.19 -5.81 9.81
N ALA A 158 13.53 -6.46 8.85
CA ALA A 158 12.77 -7.67 9.14
C ALA A 158 13.49 -8.93 8.66
N PHE A 159 13.82 -9.01 7.38
CA PHE A 159 14.55 -10.14 6.82
C PHE A 159 15.16 -9.82 5.47
N SER A 160 16.09 -10.66 5.04
CA SER A 160 16.72 -10.63 3.72
C SER A 160 16.58 -11.99 3.06
N GLU A 161 16.01 -12.04 1.85
CA GLU A 161 15.79 -13.28 1.11
C GLU A 161 16.55 -13.28 -0.22
N PRO A 162 17.10 -14.44 -0.67
CA PRO A 162 17.77 -14.53 -1.96
C PRO A 162 16.73 -14.48 -3.10
N MET A 163 17.16 -13.91 -4.23
CA MET A 163 16.47 -14.08 -5.50
C MET A 163 16.91 -15.40 -6.15
N VAL A 164 15.99 -16.01 -6.89
CA VAL A 164 16.24 -17.26 -7.62
C VAL A 164 15.62 -17.19 -9.00
N LEU A 165 16.17 -17.94 -9.96
CA LEU A 165 15.59 -18.09 -11.28
C LEU A 165 14.59 -19.23 -11.26
N VAL A 166 13.40 -19.00 -11.81
CA VAL A 166 12.35 -20.01 -12.01
C VAL A 166 11.91 -20.06 -13.46
N CYS A 167 11.46 -21.21 -13.88
CA CYS A 167 10.83 -21.44 -15.20
C CYS A 167 9.69 -22.45 -15.07
N ALA A 168 8.87 -22.59 -16.14
CA ALA A 168 7.90 -23.66 -16.23
C ALA A 168 8.57 -25.03 -16.04
N GLY A 169 7.89 -25.97 -15.40
CA GLY A 169 8.45 -27.30 -15.12
C GLY A 169 8.73 -28.12 -16.37
N ASP A 170 7.95 -27.91 -17.44
CA ASP A 170 8.09 -28.50 -18.78
C ASP A 170 8.99 -27.70 -19.72
N SER A 171 9.56 -26.57 -19.25
CA SER A 171 10.51 -25.77 -20.03
C SER A 171 11.71 -26.60 -20.46
N LYS A 172 12.19 -26.34 -21.68
CA LYS A 172 13.40 -26.94 -22.24
C LYS A 172 14.69 -26.40 -21.60
N LEU A 173 14.62 -25.34 -20.83
CA LEU A 173 15.77 -24.80 -20.10
C LEU A 173 16.28 -25.86 -19.11
N GLN A 174 17.59 -26.12 -19.12
CA GLN A 174 18.24 -27.03 -18.18
C GLN A 174 19.33 -26.26 -17.44
N GLY A 175 19.35 -26.35 -16.12
CA GLY A 175 20.32 -25.63 -15.31
C GLY A 175 21.61 -26.41 -15.01
N PRO A 176 22.68 -25.74 -14.64
CA PRO A 176 22.77 -24.26 -14.49
C PRO A 176 22.79 -23.55 -15.83
N VAL A 177 22.09 -22.42 -15.92
CA VAL A 177 22.02 -21.61 -17.13
C VAL A 177 22.90 -20.37 -17.04
N LYS A 178 23.41 -19.92 -18.18
CA LYS A 178 24.05 -18.60 -18.30
C LYS A 178 22.96 -17.56 -18.46
N LEU A 179 22.84 -16.66 -17.47
CA LEU A 179 21.78 -15.67 -17.44
C LEU A 179 21.78 -14.78 -18.69
N SER A 180 22.96 -14.42 -19.20
CA SER A 180 23.11 -13.63 -20.42
C SER A 180 22.73 -14.33 -21.73
N GLN A 181 22.48 -15.64 -21.69
CA GLN A 181 22.05 -16.45 -22.84
C GLN A 181 20.56 -16.76 -22.84
N LEU A 182 19.85 -16.42 -21.78
CA LEU A 182 18.40 -16.57 -21.73
C LEU A 182 17.74 -15.58 -22.70
N PRO A 183 16.71 -16.04 -23.46
CA PRO A 183 15.96 -15.16 -24.33
C PRO A 183 15.26 -14.06 -23.55
N PRO A 184 15.61 -12.78 -23.70
CA PRO A 184 15.01 -11.71 -22.92
C PRO A 184 13.50 -11.57 -23.13
N GLN A 185 13.01 -11.84 -24.35
CA GLN A 185 11.58 -11.81 -24.69
C GLN A 185 10.75 -12.86 -23.95
N GLU A 186 11.38 -13.88 -23.37
CA GLU A 186 10.73 -14.93 -22.59
C GLU A 186 10.68 -14.60 -21.08
N GLU A 187 11.30 -13.50 -20.67
CA GLU A 187 11.26 -13.04 -19.29
C GLU A 187 9.86 -12.55 -18.90
N VAL A 188 9.36 -13.04 -17.77
CA VAL A 188 8.27 -12.41 -17.04
C VAL A 188 8.89 -11.51 -15.98
N PHE A 189 9.05 -10.24 -16.32
CA PHE A 189 9.74 -9.28 -15.46
C PHE A 189 8.85 -8.78 -14.33
N VAL A 190 9.41 -8.71 -13.14
CA VAL A 190 8.80 -8.07 -11.97
C VAL A 190 9.77 -7.08 -11.36
N ALA A 191 9.34 -5.83 -11.19
CA ALA A 191 10.13 -4.76 -10.59
C ALA A 191 10.13 -4.89 -9.06
N TRP A 192 10.94 -5.81 -8.51
CA TRP A 192 10.98 -6.12 -7.07
C TRP A 192 11.46 -4.97 -6.17
N SER A 193 12.35 -4.12 -6.70
CA SER A 193 12.87 -2.91 -6.05
C SER A 193 13.66 -2.08 -7.05
N ASN A 194 13.93 -0.81 -6.70
CA ASN A 194 14.85 0.02 -7.49
C ASN A 194 16.30 -0.55 -7.55
N GLN A 195 16.73 -1.22 -6.48
CA GLN A 195 18.03 -1.88 -6.45
C GLN A 195 18.06 -3.08 -7.40
N TYR A 196 17.00 -3.90 -7.40
CA TYR A 196 16.85 -5.02 -8.32
C TYR A 196 16.82 -4.54 -9.78
N ALA A 197 16.04 -3.51 -10.09
CA ALA A 197 15.94 -2.98 -11.45
C ALA A 197 17.31 -2.50 -11.98
N ARG A 198 18.10 -1.82 -11.14
CA ARG A 198 19.45 -1.40 -11.49
C ARG A 198 20.40 -2.57 -11.69
N TRP A 199 20.33 -3.60 -10.85
CA TRP A 199 21.12 -4.82 -11.00
C TRP A 199 20.73 -5.55 -12.30
N HIS A 200 19.45 -5.70 -12.57
CA HIS A 200 18.92 -6.34 -13.77
C HIS A 200 19.43 -5.65 -15.03
N GLN A 201 19.31 -4.33 -15.10
CA GLN A 201 19.84 -3.54 -16.23
C GLN A 201 21.36 -3.70 -16.40
N LYS A 202 22.12 -3.75 -15.30
CA LYS A 202 23.58 -3.94 -15.35
C LYS A 202 23.98 -5.30 -15.90
N VAL A 203 23.23 -6.37 -15.58
CA VAL A 203 23.59 -7.75 -15.92
C VAL A 203 23.01 -8.17 -17.27
N LEU A 204 21.77 -7.79 -17.56
CA LEU A 204 21.06 -8.17 -18.78
C LEU A 204 21.05 -7.09 -19.88
N GLY A 205 21.62 -5.92 -19.57
CA GLY A 205 21.66 -4.79 -20.50
C GLY A 205 20.40 -3.94 -20.53
N ASP A 206 20.37 -3.02 -21.49
CA ASP A 206 19.26 -2.06 -21.65
C ASP A 206 18.09 -2.69 -22.42
N PHE A 207 17.54 -3.72 -21.82
CA PHE A 207 16.48 -4.53 -22.38
C PHE A 207 15.12 -4.05 -21.86
N GLN A 208 14.15 -3.90 -22.79
CA GLN A 208 12.76 -3.62 -22.45
C GLN A 208 12.00 -4.96 -22.40
N PRO A 209 11.57 -5.42 -21.21
CA PRO A 209 10.79 -6.65 -21.10
C PRO A 209 9.49 -6.53 -21.90
N GLN A 210 9.15 -7.56 -22.68
CA GLN A 210 7.85 -7.62 -23.38
C GLN A 210 6.70 -7.77 -22.40
N LEU A 211 6.96 -8.36 -21.24
CA LEU A 211 5.97 -8.65 -20.21
C LEU A 211 6.49 -8.20 -18.86
N CYS A 212 5.81 -7.22 -18.28
CA CYS A 212 6.06 -6.72 -16.94
C CYS A 212 4.79 -6.93 -16.10
N VAL A 213 4.91 -7.60 -14.97
CA VAL A 213 3.79 -7.88 -14.07
C VAL A 213 4.10 -7.39 -12.66
N SER A 214 3.07 -7.05 -11.90
CA SER A 214 3.16 -6.65 -10.50
C SER A 214 2.30 -7.51 -9.57
N ILE A 215 1.42 -8.34 -10.13
CA ILE A 215 0.46 -9.17 -9.42
C ILE A 215 0.87 -10.63 -9.54
N MET A 216 0.96 -11.34 -8.42
CA MET A 216 1.50 -12.72 -8.37
C MET A 216 0.64 -13.73 -9.11
N THR A 217 -0.66 -13.53 -9.19
CA THR A 217 -1.54 -14.39 -10.00
C THR A 217 -1.23 -14.28 -11.49
N GLN A 218 -0.89 -13.07 -11.97
CA GLN A 218 -0.45 -12.87 -13.35
C GLN A 218 0.92 -13.52 -13.59
N LEU A 219 1.87 -13.33 -12.66
CA LEU A 219 3.17 -13.99 -12.74
C LEU A 219 3.02 -15.51 -12.92
N ARG A 220 2.17 -16.14 -12.09
CA ARG A 220 1.88 -17.57 -12.19
C ARG A 220 1.34 -17.95 -13.57
N GLN A 221 0.29 -17.26 -14.03
CA GLN A 221 -0.36 -17.56 -15.33
C GLN A 221 0.61 -17.47 -16.50
N PHE A 222 1.52 -16.50 -16.49
CA PHE A 222 2.49 -16.33 -17.56
C PHE A 222 3.68 -17.27 -17.46
N LEU A 223 4.01 -17.79 -16.28
CA LEU A 223 5.07 -18.78 -16.11
C LEU A 223 4.61 -20.21 -16.50
N GLU A 224 3.33 -20.48 -16.56
CA GLU A 224 2.78 -21.78 -17.04
C GLU A 224 2.93 -21.97 -18.55
N GLY A 225 3.44 -20.98 -19.29
CA GLY A 225 3.69 -21.08 -20.72
C GLY A 225 5.06 -21.65 -21.08
N GLU A 226 5.22 -22.14 -22.31
CA GLU A 226 6.48 -22.67 -22.82
C GLU A 226 7.62 -21.65 -22.72
N ASN A 227 8.77 -22.10 -22.22
CA ASN A 227 10.06 -21.38 -22.16
C ASN A 227 10.08 -20.08 -21.34
N ARG A 228 9.00 -19.69 -20.66
CA ARG A 228 9.00 -18.51 -19.80
C ARG A 228 9.88 -18.71 -18.57
N TRP A 229 10.55 -17.64 -18.17
CA TRP A 229 11.38 -17.59 -16.98
C TRP A 229 11.19 -16.28 -16.22
N ALA A 230 11.50 -16.30 -14.94
CA ALA A 230 11.49 -15.10 -14.10
C ALA A 230 12.55 -15.20 -13.00
N ILE A 231 13.05 -14.05 -12.53
CA ILE A 231 13.84 -13.96 -11.31
C ILE A 231 12.92 -13.49 -10.19
N VAL A 232 12.78 -14.32 -9.17
CA VAL A 232 11.81 -14.11 -8.08
C VAL A 232 12.46 -14.32 -6.71
N PRO A 233 11.93 -13.74 -5.64
CA PRO A 233 12.33 -14.07 -4.28
C PRO A 233 12.07 -15.54 -3.96
N ILE A 234 12.88 -16.12 -3.06
CA ILE A 234 12.72 -17.53 -2.66
C ILE A 234 11.34 -17.86 -2.07
N SER A 235 10.75 -16.90 -1.34
CA SER A 235 9.39 -17.05 -0.80
C SER A 235 8.35 -17.19 -1.90
N VAL A 236 8.49 -16.42 -2.98
CA VAL A 236 7.64 -16.51 -4.18
C VAL A 236 7.89 -17.81 -4.93
N ALA A 237 9.15 -18.22 -5.12
CA ALA A 237 9.48 -19.47 -5.82
C ALA A 237 8.88 -20.69 -5.12
N LYS A 238 8.98 -20.75 -3.80
CA LYS A 238 8.37 -21.85 -3.01
C LYS A 238 6.84 -21.85 -3.11
N GLY A 239 6.21 -20.69 -3.04
CA GLY A 239 4.77 -20.56 -3.23
C GLY A 239 4.32 -21.00 -4.62
N LEU A 240 4.98 -20.51 -5.67
CA LEU A 240 4.70 -20.94 -7.05
C LEU A 240 4.85 -22.46 -7.24
N SER A 241 5.94 -23.05 -6.71
CA SER A 241 6.17 -24.50 -6.84
C SER A 241 5.13 -25.36 -6.11
N SER A 242 4.44 -24.80 -5.12
CA SER A 242 3.32 -25.50 -4.43
C SER A 242 1.99 -25.39 -5.16
N GLU A 243 1.82 -24.39 -6.02
CA GLU A 243 0.56 -24.08 -6.71
C GLU A 243 0.55 -24.48 -8.19
N CYS A 244 1.72 -24.53 -8.83
CA CYS A 244 1.83 -24.80 -10.26
C CYS A 244 3.15 -25.51 -10.59
N ASN A 245 3.23 -26.01 -11.84
CA ASN A 245 4.41 -26.72 -12.33
C ASN A 245 5.54 -25.73 -12.69
N VAL A 246 6.22 -25.23 -11.65
CA VAL A 246 7.37 -24.32 -11.76
C VAL A 246 8.57 -24.92 -11.04
N ARG A 247 9.75 -24.80 -11.63
CA ARG A 247 11.02 -25.29 -11.05
C ARG A 247 12.06 -24.19 -11.00
N GLN A 248 12.95 -24.31 -10.02
CA GLN A 248 14.11 -23.43 -9.87
C GLN A 248 15.27 -23.94 -10.72
N LEU A 249 16.02 -22.98 -11.30
CA LEU A 249 17.26 -23.26 -12.05
C LEU A 249 18.44 -22.55 -11.37
N GLY A 250 19.59 -23.23 -11.40
CA GLY A 250 20.87 -22.59 -11.07
C GLY A 250 21.29 -21.60 -12.16
N VAL A 251 22.00 -20.53 -11.78
CA VAL A 251 22.55 -19.52 -12.68
C VAL A 251 24.03 -19.31 -12.43
N ASP A 252 24.74 -18.81 -13.44
CA ASP A 252 26.19 -18.59 -13.44
C ASP A 252 26.62 -17.29 -12.74
N VAL A 253 25.68 -16.46 -12.35
CA VAL A 253 25.92 -15.18 -11.67
C VAL A 253 25.24 -15.13 -10.30
N ALA A 254 25.82 -14.35 -9.39
CA ALA A 254 25.18 -14.11 -8.10
C ALA A 254 23.94 -13.22 -8.29
N LEU A 255 22.79 -13.76 -7.93
CA LEU A 255 21.53 -13.00 -7.87
C LEU A 255 21.50 -12.11 -6.62
N PRO A 256 20.85 -10.96 -6.68
CA PRO A 256 20.76 -10.07 -5.52
C PRO A 256 19.91 -10.69 -4.41
N ARG A 257 19.91 -10.03 -3.25
CA ARG A 257 18.98 -10.33 -2.17
C ARG A 257 17.93 -9.23 -2.10
N ARG A 258 16.71 -9.59 -1.72
CA ARG A 258 15.65 -8.65 -1.41
C ARG A 258 15.62 -8.41 0.09
N GLU A 259 15.81 -7.16 0.49
CA GLU A 259 15.75 -6.75 1.89
C GLU A 259 14.36 -6.19 2.20
N ILE A 260 13.75 -6.70 3.25
CA ILE A 260 12.41 -6.31 3.71
C ILE A 260 12.55 -5.67 5.08
N SER A 261 11.95 -4.50 5.20
CA SER A 261 11.82 -3.80 6.49
C SER A 261 10.36 -3.56 6.83
N CYS A 262 10.08 -3.61 8.12
CA CYS A 262 8.83 -3.17 8.70
C CYS A 262 8.92 -1.67 8.99
N VAL A 263 7.90 -0.91 8.65
CA VAL A 263 7.76 0.53 8.91
C VAL A 263 6.60 0.72 9.87
N VAL A 264 6.83 1.52 10.90
CA VAL A 264 5.82 1.90 11.89
C VAL A 264 5.94 3.39 12.21
N SER A 265 4.93 3.97 12.85
CA SER A 265 5.03 5.33 13.37
C SER A 265 6.16 5.44 14.41
N ALA A 266 6.91 6.55 14.37
CA ALA A 266 7.87 6.89 15.41
C ALA A 266 7.16 7.38 16.69
N TYR A 267 5.89 7.73 16.62
CA TYR A 267 5.09 8.27 17.71
C TYR A 267 4.21 7.18 18.33
N GLY A 268 4.56 6.81 19.55
CA GLY A 268 3.80 5.86 20.36
C GLY A 268 4.00 4.37 19.99
N PRO A 269 3.56 3.48 20.87
CA PRO A 269 3.62 2.04 20.65
C PRO A 269 2.55 1.63 19.63
N VAL A 270 2.88 0.71 18.74
CA VAL A 270 1.90 -0.03 17.94
C VAL A 270 1.44 -1.22 18.77
N PRO A 271 0.16 -1.29 19.16
CA PRO A 271 -0.36 -2.44 19.89
C PRO A 271 -0.07 -3.74 19.14
N VAL A 272 0.25 -4.79 19.86
CA VAL A 272 0.53 -6.15 19.36
C VAL A 272 1.64 -6.26 18.28
N LEU A 273 2.43 -5.20 18.05
CA LEU A 273 3.53 -5.22 17.08
C LEU A 273 4.53 -6.36 17.37
N ASP A 274 4.98 -6.47 18.63
CA ASP A 274 5.95 -7.48 19.02
C ASP A 274 5.40 -8.88 18.78
N ASN A 275 4.13 -9.13 19.10
CA ASN A 275 3.45 -10.38 18.79
C ASN A 275 3.41 -10.68 17.28
N PHE A 276 3.19 -9.65 16.46
CA PHE A 276 3.18 -9.81 15.00
C PHE A 276 4.58 -10.12 14.47
N LEU A 277 5.61 -9.41 14.94
CA LEU A 277 7.00 -9.65 14.55
C LEU A 277 7.50 -11.03 15.02
N ASP A 278 7.05 -11.51 16.18
CA ASP A 278 7.35 -12.87 16.65
C ASP A 278 6.68 -13.94 15.78
N CYS A 279 5.44 -13.71 15.34
CA CYS A 279 4.77 -14.59 14.37
C CYS A 279 5.51 -14.59 13.02
N LEU A 280 5.97 -13.42 12.58
CA LEU A 280 6.78 -13.32 11.36
C LEU A 280 8.09 -14.08 11.51
N ARG A 281 8.82 -13.88 12.61
CA ARG A 281 10.07 -14.62 12.92
C ARG A 281 9.83 -16.12 12.88
N GLN A 282 8.75 -16.61 13.51
CA GLN A 282 8.41 -18.03 13.51
C GLN A 282 8.09 -18.55 12.11
N ALA A 283 7.27 -17.83 11.31
CA ALA A 283 6.95 -18.25 9.96
C ALA A 283 8.19 -18.33 9.05
N LEU A 284 9.15 -17.41 9.25
CA LEU A 284 10.41 -17.38 8.50
C LEU A 284 11.31 -18.60 8.77
N THR A 285 11.14 -19.31 9.88
CA THR A 285 11.93 -20.53 10.16
C THR A 285 11.70 -21.66 9.14
N ALA A 286 10.57 -21.63 8.42
CA ALA A 286 10.31 -22.57 7.32
C ALA A 286 11.15 -22.28 6.06
N TYR A 287 11.91 -21.19 6.06
CA TYR A 287 12.73 -20.75 4.92
C TYR A 287 14.20 -20.61 5.34
N PRO A 288 14.97 -21.69 5.36
CA PRO A 288 16.37 -21.66 5.82
C PRO A 288 17.28 -20.74 5.00
N GLU A 289 16.89 -20.39 3.77
CA GLU A 289 17.61 -19.47 2.89
C GLU A 289 17.40 -17.98 3.25
N ILE A 290 16.38 -17.69 4.06
CA ILE A 290 16.05 -16.33 4.50
C ILE A 290 16.88 -16.00 5.75
N GLN A 291 17.56 -14.88 5.70
CA GLN A 291 18.25 -14.30 6.86
C GLN A 291 17.26 -13.44 7.64
N ILE A 292 16.94 -13.86 8.86
CA ILE A 292 16.09 -13.10 9.79
C ILE A 292 16.92 -11.98 10.40
N LEU A 293 16.37 -10.75 10.43
CA LEU A 293 17.02 -9.53 10.96
C LEU A 293 16.27 -8.95 12.18
N LEU A 294 15.08 -9.50 12.51
CA LEU A 294 14.24 -9.13 13.66
C LEU A 294 14.88 -9.46 15.00
#